data_19d3739a8b1249bfbd53943f9cb0650d
#
_entry.id   19d3739a8b1249bfbd53943f9cb0650d
#
_cell.length_a   1.000
_cell.length_b   1.000
_cell.length_c   1.000
_cell.angle_alpha   90.00
_cell.angle_beta   90.00
_cell.angle_gamma   90.00
#
_symmetry.space_group_name_H-M   'P 1'
#
loop_
_entity.id
_entity.type
_entity.pdbx_description
1 polymer ?
#
loop_
_entity_poly.entity_id
_entity_poly.type
_entity_poly.pdbx_seq_one_letter_code
_entity_poly.pdbx_strand_id
1 'polypeptide(L)'
;MALARLAVYEALGAQRRCLDLRADVSAGHLRHAVHVARLASLKARFSTLPKRGVPFLVVCDGEELADVAHAFVPPERWNIVAILGIGARDAPPCVHPCYALSWDALRAWAVERDEWTTAHDPHLLFSPAPVVERVLQGWEPPYDACLLDMGCGAGRDVTYLLVEGRRRSAAWRATAVDRWRAALDRAALLLRDNNLLEGSGAHADALLPMSVLDDGQVQLHGRRFAFADAPLPHTSYTLILLIRFWHRPLLEALPARTAPGTRVVLSHFVHTPEQIDVPRTATFVAYESPPPSARIQPGDVDTLLALWNKHQCWHTIDNRIEPVEDGRPVQSVVLQRLR
;
A
#
# COMPACT_ATOMS: atom_id res chain seq x y z
N MET A 1 13.00 28.31 14.55
CA MET A 1 11.88 27.91 13.65
C MET A 1 11.92 26.40 13.32
N ALA A 2 13.04 25.81 12.93
CA ALA A 2 13.14 24.37 12.64
C ALA A 2 12.67 23.48 13.82
N LEU A 3 13.12 23.75 15.04
CA LEU A 3 12.69 23.02 16.25
C LEU A 3 11.19 23.14 16.54
N ALA A 4 10.55 24.28 16.21
CA ALA A 4 9.11 24.41 16.35
C ALA A 4 8.35 23.51 15.36
N ARG A 5 8.91 23.26 14.17
CA ARG A 5 8.33 22.34 13.19
C ARG A 5 8.55 20.87 13.59
N LEU A 6 9.66 20.55 14.22
CA LEU A 6 9.86 19.24 14.82
C LEU A 6 8.84 18.97 15.94
N ALA A 7 8.46 19.98 16.72
CA ALA A 7 7.37 19.85 17.69
C ALA A 7 6.00 19.57 17.03
N VAL A 8 5.72 20.19 15.86
CA VAL A 8 4.52 19.84 15.06
C VAL A 8 4.58 18.40 14.56
N TYR A 9 5.76 17.95 14.10
CA TYR A 9 5.96 16.55 13.72
C TYR A 9 5.77 15.59 14.90
N GLU A 10 6.32 15.93 16.07
CA GLU A 10 6.16 15.16 17.32
C GLU A 10 4.67 15.03 17.71
N ALA A 11 3.89 16.10 17.54
CA ALA A 11 2.47 16.11 17.85
C ALA A 11 1.62 15.13 16.98
N LEU A 12 2.16 14.64 15.85
CA LEU A 12 1.51 13.60 15.05
C LEU A 12 1.45 12.23 15.75
N GLY A 13 2.19 12.02 16.83
CA GLY A 13 2.20 10.79 17.63
C GLY A 13 2.47 9.54 16.78
N ALA A 14 1.60 8.54 16.85
CA ALA A 14 1.74 7.28 16.08
C ALA A 14 1.63 7.48 14.55
N GLN A 15 1.19 8.64 14.07
CA GLN A 15 1.09 8.96 12.64
C GLN A 15 2.35 9.62 12.09
N ARG A 16 3.42 9.69 12.85
CA ARG A 16 4.70 10.25 12.38
C ARG A 16 5.23 9.47 11.19
N ARG A 17 5.59 10.21 10.15
CA ARG A 17 6.20 9.69 8.93
C ARG A 17 7.35 10.60 8.54
N CYS A 18 8.50 10.03 8.23
CA CYS A 18 9.67 10.78 7.79
C CYS A 18 10.24 10.14 6.53
N LEU A 19 10.44 10.92 5.50
CA LEU A 19 11.23 10.57 4.32
C LEU A 19 12.66 11.10 4.52
N ASP A 20 13.63 10.21 4.59
CA ASP A 20 15.04 10.57 4.72
C ASP A 20 15.75 10.39 3.37
N LEU A 21 16.13 11.50 2.73
CA LEU A 21 16.79 11.56 1.43
C LEU A 21 18.30 11.72 1.53
N ARG A 22 18.89 11.70 2.72
CA ARG A 22 20.34 11.84 2.85
C ARG A 22 21.08 10.73 2.14
N ALA A 23 22.26 11.04 1.64
CA ALA A 23 23.10 10.07 0.94
C ALA A 23 23.55 8.93 1.87
N ASP A 24 23.81 9.25 3.15
CA ASP A 24 24.27 8.31 4.18
C ASP A 24 23.46 8.48 5.48
N VAL A 25 22.97 7.38 6.00
CA VAL A 25 22.25 7.28 7.28
C VAL A 25 22.95 6.35 8.28
N SER A 26 24.18 5.94 8.02
CA SER A 26 24.96 5.01 8.87
C SER A 26 25.17 5.55 10.28
N ALA A 27 25.27 6.87 10.44
CA ALA A 27 25.35 7.53 11.74
C ALA A 27 24.02 7.58 12.52
N GLY A 28 22.93 7.08 11.92
CA GLY A 28 21.59 7.02 12.47
C GLY A 28 20.59 7.95 11.78
N HIS A 29 19.33 7.78 12.15
CA HIS A 29 18.18 8.47 11.57
C HIS A 29 17.03 8.57 12.56
N LEU A 30 15.98 9.31 12.21
CA LEU A 30 14.73 9.32 12.98
C LEU A 30 14.07 7.93 12.94
N ARG A 31 13.54 7.48 14.08
CA ARG A 31 12.98 6.12 14.29
C ARG A 31 11.93 5.72 13.25
N HIS A 32 11.11 6.66 12.79
CA HIS A 32 10.04 6.41 11.80
C HIS A 32 10.43 6.86 10.38
N ALA A 33 11.72 7.00 10.10
CA ALA A 33 12.18 7.40 8.79
C ALA A 33 12.24 6.21 7.81
N VAL A 34 11.82 6.48 6.58
CA VAL A 34 12.05 5.62 5.42
C VAL A 34 13.17 6.26 4.60
N HIS A 35 14.28 5.56 4.49
CA HIS A 35 15.43 6.04 3.76
C HIS A 35 15.32 5.74 2.26
N VAL A 36 15.47 6.78 1.47
CA VAL A 36 15.62 6.72 0.01
C VAL A 36 16.85 7.53 -0.34
N ALA A 37 17.97 6.84 -0.54
CA ALA A 37 19.25 7.51 -0.79
C ALA A 37 19.15 8.48 -1.96
N ARG A 38 19.24 9.79 -1.68
CA ARG A 38 19.24 10.93 -2.59
C ARG A 38 17.92 11.15 -3.37
N LEU A 39 17.65 12.39 -3.66
CA LEU A 39 16.49 12.84 -4.46
C LEU A 39 16.41 12.15 -5.83
N ALA A 40 17.55 11.91 -6.51
CA ALA A 40 17.58 11.26 -7.82
C ALA A 40 16.89 9.88 -7.85
N SER A 41 16.95 9.16 -6.73
CA SER A 41 16.30 7.84 -6.58
C SER A 41 14.80 7.93 -6.34
N LEU A 42 14.27 9.07 -5.90
CA LEU A 42 12.88 9.23 -5.45
C LEU A 42 11.88 9.03 -6.59
N LYS A 43 12.22 9.47 -7.83
CA LYS A 43 11.32 9.35 -8.98
C LYS A 43 10.91 7.89 -9.26
N ALA A 44 11.84 6.95 -9.15
CA ALA A 44 11.55 5.53 -9.31
C ALA A 44 10.79 4.96 -8.10
N ARG A 45 10.82 5.63 -6.95
CA ARG A 45 10.28 5.22 -5.64
C ARG A 45 9.05 6.01 -5.20
N PHE A 46 8.33 6.67 -6.11
CA PHE A 46 7.11 7.40 -5.75
C PHE A 46 6.05 6.54 -5.06
N SER A 47 6.07 5.23 -5.27
CA SER A 47 5.21 4.29 -4.54
C SER A 47 5.49 4.25 -3.03
N THR A 48 6.67 4.64 -2.59
CA THR A 48 7.03 4.74 -1.16
C THR A 48 6.38 5.93 -0.47
N LEU A 49 6.03 7.00 -1.20
CA LEU A 49 5.49 8.21 -0.63
C LEU A 49 4.08 7.99 -0.03
N PRO A 50 3.71 8.77 0.99
CA PRO A 50 2.37 8.69 1.57
C PRO A 50 1.31 9.17 0.57
N LYS A 51 0.04 8.95 0.89
CA LYS A 51 -1.09 9.48 0.16
C LYS A 51 -1.15 11.01 0.30
N ARG A 52 -1.83 11.67 -0.65
CA ARG A 52 -2.12 13.12 -0.55
C ARG A 52 -2.81 13.43 0.77
N GLY A 53 -2.49 14.57 1.34
CA GLY A 53 -3.08 15.02 2.61
C GLY A 53 -2.49 14.36 3.87
N VAL A 54 -1.75 13.26 3.75
CA VAL A 54 -1.08 12.63 4.90
C VAL A 54 0.18 13.43 5.27
N PRO A 55 0.31 13.93 6.51
CA PRO A 55 1.46 14.72 6.92
C PRO A 55 2.73 13.87 7.01
N PHE A 56 3.86 14.43 6.55
CA PHE A 56 5.18 13.81 6.71
C PHE A 56 6.30 14.85 6.75
N LEU A 57 7.42 14.48 7.35
CA LEU A 57 8.65 15.24 7.41
C LEU A 57 9.57 14.75 6.28
N VAL A 58 10.36 15.67 5.72
CA VAL A 58 11.44 15.34 4.78
C VAL A 58 12.76 15.78 5.40
N VAL A 59 13.76 14.90 5.37
CA VAL A 59 15.14 15.20 5.76
C VAL A 59 16.03 14.96 4.56
N CYS A 60 16.97 15.87 4.28
CA CYS A 60 17.91 15.74 3.16
C CYS A 60 19.25 16.33 3.52
N ASP A 61 20.26 16.08 2.71
CA ASP A 61 21.54 16.78 2.79
C ASP A 61 21.34 18.27 2.46
N GLY A 62 22.07 19.13 3.13
CA GLY A 62 21.87 20.59 3.02
C GLY A 62 22.12 21.15 1.62
N GLU A 63 23.00 20.52 0.86
CA GLU A 63 23.27 20.86 -0.53
C GLU A 63 22.12 20.55 -1.49
N GLU A 64 21.27 19.55 -1.17
CA GLU A 64 20.11 19.16 -1.97
C GLU A 64 18.81 19.87 -1.55
N LEU A 65 18.82 20.71 -0.51
CA LEU A 65 17.60 21.30 0.08
C LEU A 65 16.72 22.04 -0.93
N ALA A 66 17.32 22.82 -1.83
CA ALA A 66 16.59 23.57 -2.86
C ALA A 66 15.95 22.65 -3.91
N ASP A 67 16.69 21.64 -4.36
CA ASP A 67 16.23 20.68 -5.35
C ASP A 67 15.12 19.79 -4.78
N VAL A 68 15.26 19.36 -3.52
CA VAL A 68 14.23 18.59 -2.80
C VAL A 68 12.96 19.42 -2.67
N ALA A 69 13.05 20.68 -2.26
CA ALA A 69 11.89 21.57 -2.17
C ALA A 69 11.17 21.72 -3.52
N HIS A 70 11.94 21.83 -4.60
CA HIS A 70 11.39 21.95 -5.96
C HIS A 70 10.75 20.63 -6.44
N ALA A 71 11.28 19.48 -6.07
CA ALA A 71 10.75 18.18 -6.49
C ALA A 71 9.33 17.90 -5.96
N PHE A 72 8.93 18.56 -4.87
CA PHE A 72 7.59 18.44 -4.27
C PHE A 72 6.60 19.53 -4.74
N VAL A 73 6.87 20.21 -5.84
CA VAL A 73 5.92 21.14 -6.48
C VAL A 73 5.01 20.35 -7.44
N PRO A 74 3.70 20.65 -7.52
CA PRO A 74 2.96 21.64 -6.75
C PRO A 74 2.69 21.20 -5.28
N PRO A 75 2.71 22.17 -4.34
CA PRO A 75 2.62 21.88 -2.90
C PRO A 75 1.28 21.26 -2.48
N GLU A 76 0.20 21.48 -3.25
CA GLU A 76 -1.13 20.93 -2.95
C GLU A 76 -1.18 19.39 -3.03
N ARG A 77 -0.15 18.78 -3.63
CA ARG A 77 -0.04 17.29 -3.70
C ARG A 77 0.46 16.69 -2.40
N TRP A 78 1.16 17.48 -1.57
CA TRP A 78 1.92 16.93 -0.45
C TRP A 78 1.66 17.72 0.83
N ASN A 79 1.33 17.05 1.91
CA ASN A 79 1.21 17.66 3.23
C ASN A 79 2.55 17.55 3.97
N ILE A 80 3.52 18.37 3.54
CA ILE A 80 4.86 18.39 4.13
C ILE A 80 4.89 19.29 5.36
N VAL A 81 5.18 18.71 6.53
CA VAL A 81 5.33 19.43 7.81
C VAL A 81 6.53 20.35 7.74
N ALA A 82 7.67 19.85 7.27
CA ALA A 82 8.89 20.59 7.01
C ALA A 82 9.83 19.81 6.09
N ILE A 83 10.73 20.52 5.40
CA ILE A 83 11.92 19.97 4.74
C ILE A 83 13.13 20.47 5.51
N LEU A 84 13.92 19.54 6.06
CA LEU A 84 15.10 19.83 6.86
C LEU A 84 16.36 19.53 6.06
N GLY A 85 17.12 20.57 5.70
CA GLY A 85 18.44 20.45 5.08
C GLY A 85 19.54 20.37 6.13
N ILE A 86 20.12 19.18 6.30
CA ILE A 86 21.15 18.94 7.30
C ILE A 86 22.48 19.49 6.83
N GLY A 87 23.06 20.44 7.60
CA GLY A 87 24.30 21.13 7.22
C GLY A 87 24.11 22.26 6.21
N ALA A 88 22.87 22.57 5.79
CA ALA A 88 22.61 23.76 5.00
C ALA A 88 23.02 25.04 5.75
N ARG A 89 23.56 26.02 5.02
CA ARG A 89 23.88 27.34 5.60
C ARG A 89 22.62 28.19 5.80
N ASP A 90 21.77 28.17 4.78
CA ASP A 90 20.53 28.94 4.73
C ASP A 90 19.41 28.09 4.12
N ALA A 91 18.15 28.42 4.50
CA ALA A 91 16.99 27.85 3.85
C ALA A 91 16.62 28.66 2.61
N PRO A 92 16.45 28.01 1.43
CA PRO A 92 16.03 28.71 0.23
C PRO A 92 14.60 29.26 0.37
N PRO A 93 14.24 30.34 -0.34
CA PRO A 93 12.84 30.73 -0.47
C PRO A 93 12.11 29.64 -1.26
N CYS A 94 11.18 28.96 -0.60
CA CYS A 94 10.42 27.88 -1.22
C CYS A 94 8.98 27.84 -0.72
N VAL A 95 8.12 27.14 -1.45
CA VAL A 95 6.69 27.02 -1.16
C VAL A 95 6.43 26.18 0.09
N HIS A 96 7.27 25.17 0.32
CA HIS A 96 7.22 24.36 1.54
C HIS A 96 8.01 24.99 2.69
N PRO A 97 7.68 24.67 3.96
CA PRO A 97 8.47 25.09 5.10
C PRO A 97 9.86 24.42 5.08
N CYS A 98 10.87 25.13 4.55
CA CYS A 98 12.25 24.67 4.46
C CYS A 98 13.10 25.27 5.57
N TYR A 99 13.96 24.46 6.18
CA TYR A 99 14.83 24.89 7.29
C TYR A 99 16.23 24.27 7.18
N ALA A 100 17.21 25.09 7.40
CA ALA A 100 18.56 24.64 7.67
C ALA A 100 18.65 24.16 9.14
N LEU A 101 19.26 23.00 9.36
CA LEU A 101 19.47 22.43 10.68
C LEU A 101 20.84 21.75 10.75
N SER A 102 21.56 21.92 11.87
CA SER A 102 22.78 21.17 12.06
C SER A 102 22.48 19.71 12.45
N TRP A 103 23.38 18.82 12.07
CA TRP A 103 23.30 17.41 12.45
C TRP A 103 23.15 17.22 13.96
N ASP A 104 24.00 17.92 14.73
CA ASP A 104 24.00 17.82 16.20
C ASP A 104 22.68 18.28 16.82
N ALA A 105 22.05 19.32 16.25
CA ALA A 105 20.76 19.81 16.73
C ALA A 105 19.62 18.81 16.45
N LEU A 106 19.59 18.18 15.25
CA LEU A 106 18.62 17.13 14.95
C LEU A 106 18.81 15.92 15.86
N ARG A 107 20.06 15.46 16.00
CA ARG A 107 20.39 14.30 16.83
C ARG A 107 20.06 14.55 18.31
N ALA A 108 20.44 15.70 18.85
CA ALA A 108 20.14 16.05 20.24
C ALA A 108 18.64 16.07 20.49
N TRP A 109 17.86 16.71 19.62
CA TRP A 109 16.39 16.74 19.70
C TRP A 109 15.78 15.33 19.66
N ALA A 110 16.28 14.47 18.77
CA ALA A 110 15.74 13.13 18.58
C ALA A 110 16.14 12.17 19.70
N VAL A 111 17.37 12.27 20.22
CA VAL A 111 17.84 11.44 21.35
C VAL A 111 17.08 11.79 22.64
N GLU A 112 16.88 13.08 22.92
CA GLU A 112 16.09 13.53 24.08
C GLU A 112 14.67 12.93 24.11
N ARG A 113 14.12 12.59 22.93
CA ARG A 113 12.74 12.10 22.75
C ARG A 113 12.63 10.61 22.41
N ASP A 114 13.72 9.87 22.51
CA ASP A 114 13.80 8.46 22.07
C ASP A 114 13.37 8.24 20.60
N GLU A 115 13.61 9.25 19.74
CA GLU A 115 13.30 9.23 18.31
C GLU A 115 14.52 8.93 17.42
N TRP A 116 15.67 8.65 18.02
CA TRP A 116 16.91 8.34 17.31
C TRP A 116 17.18 6.85 17.27
N THR A 117 17.55 6.33 16.09
CA THR A 117 17.92 4.92 15.94
C THR A 117 19.03 4.74 14.90
N THR A 118 19.81 3.68 15.07
CA THR A 118 20.71 3.13 14.06
C THR A 118 20.18 1.79 13.53
N ALA A 119 19.08 1.28 14.11
CA ALA A 119 18.43 0.05 13.68
C ALA A 119 17.62 0.30 12.42
N HIS A 120 17.67 -0.65 11.49
CA HIS A 120 16.90 -0.60 10.27
C HIS A 120 15.58 -1.37 10.46
N ASP A 121 14.61 -0.72 11.07
CA ASP A 121 13.26 -1.24 11.16
C ASP A 121 12.45 -0.88 9.90
N PRO A 122 11.75 -1.81 9.27
CA PRO A 122 10.93 -1.50 8.11
C PRO A 122 9.73 -0.63 8.50
N HIS A 123 9.76 0.63 8.11
CA HIS A 123 8.65 1.57 8.21
C HIS A 123 8.06 1.84 6.83
N LEU A 124 6.75 2.10 6.78
CA LEU A 124 6.05 2.46 5.56
C LEU A 124 5.50 3.88 5.67
N LEU A 125 5.81 4.72 4.69
CA LEU A 125 5.24 6.08 4.63
C LEU A 125 3.78 6.06 4.17
N PHE A 126 3.37 5.02 3.47
CA PHE A 126 2.00 4.85 2.99
C PHE A 126 1.19 3.91 3.91
N SER A 127 -0.11 4.01 3.81
CA SER A 127 -1.05 3.03 4.36
C SER A 127 -1.59 2.13 3.24
N PRO A 128 -1.94 0.88 3.52
CA PRO A 128 -2.61 0.01 2.56
C PRO A 128 -4.02 0.51 2.24
N ALA A 129 -4.75 -0.23 1.42
CA ALA A 129 -6.19 -0.02 1.31
C ALA A 129 -6.85 -0.26 2.68
N PRO A 130 -7.82 0.58 3.12
CA PRO A 130 -8.41 0.47 4.46
C PRO A 130 -8.96 -0.92 4.80
N VAL A 131 -9.54 -1.60 3.82
CA VAL A 131 -10.04 -2.97 3.99
C VAL A 131 -8.92 -3.97 4.29
N VAL A 132 -7.72 -3.79 3.73
CA VAL A 132 -6.57 -4.67 3.98
C VAL A 132 -6.09 -4.53 5.43
N GLU A 133 -6.05 -3.30 5.94
CA GLU A 133 -5.71 -3.03 7.34
C GLU A 133 -6.74 -3.67 8.29
N ARG A 134 -8.05 -3.50 8.02
CA ARG A 134 -9.12 -4.08 8.83
C ARG A 134 -9.10 -5.61 8.85
N VAL A 135 -8.79 -6.24 7.72
CA VAL A 135 -8.67 -7.71 7.66
C VAL A 135 -7.65 -8.22 8.64
N LEU A 136 -6.51 -7.55 8.76
CA LEU A 136 -5.45 -7.95 9.70
C LEU A 136 -5.76 -7.63 11.16
N GLN A 137 -6.57 -6.60 11.44
CA GLN A 137 -6.97 -6.26 12.81
C GLN A 137 -7.88 -7.32 13.44
N GLY A 138 -8.71 -7.97 12.64
CA GLY A 138 -9.69 -8.98 13.09
C GLY A 138 -9.32 -10.42 12.72
N TRP A 139 -8.07 -10.69 12.36
CA TRP A 139 -7.67 -12.01 11.91
C TRP A 139 -6.20 -12.30 12.20
N GLU A 140 -5.97 -13.52 12.66
CA GLU A 140 -4.63 -14.08 12.80
C GLU A 140 -4.40 -15.12 11.69
N PRO A 141 -3.72 -14.75 10.60
CA PRO A 141 -3.37 -15.69 9.55
C PRO A 141 -2.44 -16.80 10.09
N PRO A 142 -2.46 -17.99 9.48
CA PRO A 142 -1.48 -19.03 9.77
C PRO A 142 -0.04 -18.50 9.66
N TYR A 143 0.88 -19.12 10.39
CA TYR A 143 2.31 -18.77 10.39
C TYR A 143 2.91 -18.73 8.98
N ASP A 144 2.53 -19.66 8.11
CA ASP A 144 3.01 -19.84 6.74
C ASP A 144 1.97 -19.45 5.68
N ALA A 145 1.16 -18.44 5.97
CA ALA A 145 0.09 -18.00 5.07
C ALA A 145 0.62 -17.66 3.66
N CYS A 146 -0.09 -18.17 2.64
CA CYS A 146 0.14 -17.85 1.24
C CYS A 146 -0.83 -16.76 0.80
N LEU A 147 -0.31 -15.66 0.27
CA LEU A 147 -1.04 -14.48 -0.12
C LEU A 147 -1.03 -14.33 -1.65
N LEU A 148 -2.14 -13.90 -2.23
CA LEU A 148 -2.23 -13.55 -3.66
C LEU A 148 -2.79 -12.13 -3.80
N ASP A 149 -2.07 -11.26 -4.48
CA ASP A 149 -2.51 -9.90 -4.80
C ASP A 149 -2.71 -9.76 -6.31
N MET A 150 -3.98 -9.75 -6.73
CA MET A 150 -4.40 -9.67 -8.13
C MET A 150 -4.61 -8.22 -8.55
N GLY A 151 -3.77 -7.74 -9.48
CA GLY A 151 -3.73 -6.32 -9.85
C GLY A 151 -2.97 -5.50 -8.81
N CYS A 152 -1.84 -6.00 -8.35
CA CYS A 152 -1.07 -5.45 -7.24
C CYS A 152 -0.55 -4.01 -7.48
N GLY A 153 -0.55 -3.53 -8.72
CA GLY A 153 -0.03 -2.22 -9.07
C GLY A 153 1.43 -2.07 -8.63
N ALA A 154 1.72 -1.04 -7.85
CA ALA A 154 3.05 -0.79 -7.30
C ALA A 154 3.36 -1.58 -6.01
N GLY A 155 2.53 -2.55 -5.64
CA GLY A 155 2.80 -3.49 -4.56
C GLY A 155 2.61 -2.96 -3.14
N ARG A 156 1.85 -1.87 -2.93
CA ARG A 156 1.67 -1.28 -1.59
C ARG A 156 0.99 -2.23 -0.62
N ASP A 157 -0.12 -2.85 -1.02
CA ASP A 157 -0.90 -3.73 -0.15
C ASP A 157 -0.12 -5.00 0.20
N VAL A 158 0.54 -5.62 -0.79
CA VAL A 158 1.40 -6.80 -0.55
C VAL A 158 2.61 -6.46 0.31
N THR A 159 3.25 -5.30 0.11
CA THR A 159 4.38 -4.86 0.95
C THR A 159 3.93 -4.66 2.39
N TYR A 160 2.78 -4.01 2.61
CA TYR A 160 2.22 -3.82 3.96
C TYR A 160 1.98 -5.18 4.65
N LEU A 161 1.34 -6.12 3.96
CA LEU A 161 1.08 -7.46 4.50
C LEU A 161 2.37 -8.17 4.89
N LEU A 162 3.38 -8.14 4.05
CA LEU A 162 4.66 -8.82 4.33
C LEU A 162 5.45 -8.15 5.47
N VAL A 163 5.40 -6.81 5.59
CA VAL A 163 5.96 -6.10 6.75
C VAL A 163 5.25 -6.51 8.04
N GLU A 164 3.91 -6.58 8.01
CA GLU A 164 3.14 -7.07 9.16
C GLU A 164 3.43 -8.54 9.49
N GLY A 165 3.62 -9.39 8.47
CA GLY A 165 4.06 -10.77 8.66
C GLY A 165 5.39 -10.84 9.41
N ARG A 166 6.38 -10.03 9.03
CA ARG A 166 7.67 -9.94 9.73
C ARG A 166 7.53 -9.45 11.17
N ARG A 167 6.72 -8.44 11.41
CA ARG A 167 6.45 -7.94 12.76
C ARG A 167 5.85 -9.00 13.67
N ARG A 168 5.08 -9.93 13.09
CA ARG A 168 4.50 -11.10 13.78
C ARG A 168 5.41 -12.32 13.78
N SER A 169 6.65 -12.19 13.28
CA SER A 169 7.61 -13.30 13.11
C SER A 169 7.05 -14.46 12.29
N ALA A 170 6.14 -14.17 11.34
CA ALA A 170 5.52 -15.16 10.46
C ALA A 170 6.34 -15.38 9.18
N ALA A 171 6.14 -16.54 8.54
CA ALA A 171 6.77 -16.90 7.26
C ALA A 171 5.79 -16.74 6.09
N TRP A 172 5.08 -15.63 6.01
CA TRP A 172 4.11 -15.39 4.95
C TRP A 172 4.79 -15.26 3.60
N ARG A 173 4.17 -15.83 2.60
CA ARG A 173 4.65 -15.82 1.21
C ARG A 173 3.62 -15.15 0.31
N ALA A 174 4.05 -14.23 -0.55
CA ALA A 174 3.14 -13.50 -1.41
C ALA A 174 3.46 -13.68 -2.89
N THR A 175 2.42 -13.96 -3.68
CA THR A 175 2.42 -13.86 -5.13
C THR A 175 1.72 -12.58 -5.52
N ALA A 176 2.42 -11.66 -6.18
CA ALA A 176 1.85 -10.41 -6.66
C ALA A 176 1.73 -10.44 -8.20
N VAL A 177 0.58 -10.07 -8.70
CA VAL A 177 0.24 -10.20 -10.12
C VAL A 177 -0.23 -8.85 -10.67
N ASP A 178 0.33 -8.44 -11.80
CA ASP A 178 -0.16 -7.29 -12.57
C ASP A 178 0.12 -7.50 -14.07
N ARG A 179 -0.71 -6.91 -14.94
CA ARG A 179 -0.49 -6.95 -16.38
C ARG A 179 0.63 -6.00 -16.83
N TRP A 180 0.85 -4.92 -16.09
CA TRP A 180 1.81 -3.88 -16.45
C TRP A 180 3.19 -4.14 -15.85
N ARG A 181 4.15 -4.43 -16.70
CA ARG A 181 5.54 -4.66 -16.29
C ARG A 181 6.08 -3.50 -15.45
N ALA A 182 5.81 -2.25 -15.85
CA ALA A 182 6.24 -1.07 -15.11
C ALA A 182 5.62 -0.96 -13.69
N ALA A 183 4.45 -1.57 -13.46
CA ALA A 183 3.88 -1.66 -12.11
C ALA A 183 4.65 -2.70 -11.28
N LEU A 184 4.92 -3.86 -11.85
CA LEU A 184 5.72 -4.92 -11.20
C LEU A 184 7.17 -4.47 -10.92
N ASP A 185 7.78 -3.68 -11.80
CA ASP A 185 9.13 -3.14 -11.58
C ASP A 185 9.14 -2.19 -10.36
N ARG A 186 8.08 -1.36 -10.19
CA ARG A 186 7.89 -0.54 -8.98
C ARG A 186 7.61 -1.37 -7.74
N ALA A 187 6.81 -2.42 -7.86
CA ALA A 187 6.55 -3.34 -6.75
C ALA A 187 7.83 -4.08 -6.33
N ALA A 188 8.63 -4.56 -7.28
CA ALA A 188 9.92 -5.17 -7.03
C ALA A 188 10.88 -4.22 -6.28
N LEU A 189 10.91 -2.95 -6.68
CA LEU A 189 11.73 -1.95 -6.03
C LEU A 189 11.26 -1.69 -4.59
N LEU A 190 9.95 -1.53 -4.39
CA LEU A 190 9.36 -1.30 -3.07
C LEU A 190 9.60 -2.49 -2.13
N LEU A 191 9.44 -3.71 -2.62
CA LEU A 191 9.72 -4.93 -1.85
C LEU A 191 11.21 -5.07 -1.52
N ARG A 192 12.10 -4.75 -2.48
CA ARG A 192 13.55 -4.78 -2.26
C ARG A 192 13.98 -3.77 -1.20
N ASP A 193 13.49 -2.55 -1.28
CA ASP A 193 13.81 -1.47 -0.33
C ASP A 193 13.37 -1.83 1.10
N ASN A 194 12.41 -2.76 1.26
CA ASN A 194 11.96 -3.31 2.54
C ASN A 194 12.53 -4.72 2.83
N ASN A 195 13.52 -5.19 2.06
CA ASN A 195 14.12 -6.52 2.17
C ASN A 195 13.11 -7.69 2.08
N LEU A 196 12.04 -7.56 1.27
CA LEU A 196 10.93 -8.51 1.18
C LEU A 196 10.94 -9.38 -0.09
N LEU A 197 11.99 -9.32 -0.93
CA LEU A 197 12.11 -10.18 -2.12
C LEU A 197 12.75 -11.54 -1.83
N GLU A 198 13.53 -11.65 -0.76
CA GLU A 198 14.29 -12.83 -0.42
C GLU A 198 14.38 -12.97 1.11
N GLY A 199 14.58 -14.17 1.62
CA GLY A 199 14.83 -14.41 3.04
C GLY A 199 14.00 -15.53 3.66
N SER A 200 14.24 -15.80 4.93
CA SER A 200 13.59 -16.87 5.70
C SER A 200 12.28 -16.46 6.37
N GLY A 201 11.97 -15.17 6.40
CA GLY A 201 10.72 -14.65 6.97
C GLY A 201 9.66 -14.38 5.90
N ALA A 202 8.73 -13.48 6.19
CA ALA A 202 7.73 -13.05 5.21
C ALA A 202 8.39 -12.39 4.00
N HIS A 203 8.09 -12.87 2.79
CA HIS A 203 8.68 -12.39 1.53
C HIS A 203 7.76 -12.61 0.33
N ALA A 204 8.08 -11.97 -0.80
CA ALA A 204 7.38 -12.20 -2.06
C ALA A 204 8.02 -13.39 -2.82
N ASP A 205 7.24 -14.44 -3.05
CA ASP A 205 7.66 -15.61 -3.84
C ASP A 205 7.76 -15.31 -5.32
N ALA A 206 6.83 -14.47 -5.84
CA ALA A 206 6.76 -14.18 -7.24
C ALA A 206 6.09 -12.83 -7.54
N LEU A 207 6.62 -12.18 -8.58
CA LEU A 207 6.03 -11.02 -9.25
C LEU A 207 5.73 -11.43 -10.69
N LEU A 208 4.44 -11.64 -11.02
CA LEU A 208 4.05 -12.27 -12.26
C LEU A 208 3.36 -11.30 -13.24
N PRO A 209 3.90 -11.11 -14.45
CA PRO A 209 3.26 -10.32 -15.50
C PRO A 209 2.10 -11.13 -16.10
N MET A 210 0.93 -11.07 -15.48
CA MET A 210 -0.24 -11.83 -15.88
C MET A 210 -1.40 -10.90 -16.25
N SER A 211 -2.00 -11.13 -17.40
CA SER A 211 -3.23 -10.45 -17.84
C SER A 211 -4.43 -11.36 -17.63
N VAL A 212 -5.56 -10.76 -17.24
CA VAL A 212 -6.86 -11.44 -17.25
C VAL A 212 -7.57 -11.09 -18.54
N LEU A 213 -8.10 -12.10 -19.23
CA LEU A 213 -8.82 -11.98 -20.49
C LEU A 213 -10.32 -11.87 -20.23
N ASP A 214 -11.09 -11.37 -21.20
CA ASP A 214 -12.52 -11.09 -21.07
C ASP A 214 -13.35 -12.33 -20.66
N ASP A 215 -12.89 -13.51 -21.03
CA ASP A 215 -13.50 -14.80 -20.67
C ASP A 215 -13.09 -15.35 -19.29
N GLY A 216 -12.29 -14.61 -18.54
CA GLY A 216 -11.77 -15.01 -17.21
C GLY A 216 -10.55 -15.92 -17.26
N GLN A 217 -10.10 -16.33 -18.45
CA GLN A 217 -8.80 -16.96 -18.57
C GLN A 217 -7.68 -15.97 -18.23
N VAL A 218 -6.52 -16.51 -17.90
CA VAL A 218 -5.33 -15.71 -17.62
C VAL A 218 -4.25 -15.99 -18.67
N GLN A 219 -3.51 -14.94 -19.01
CA GLN A 219 -2.37 -15.07 -19.90
C GLN A 219 -1.08 -14.78 -19.11
N LEU A 220 -0.18 -15.77 -19.10
CA LEU A 220 1.13 -15.68 -18.46
C LEU A 220 2.21 -16.14 -19.44
N HIS A 221 3.25 -15.33 -19.66
CA HIS A 221 4.32 -15.60 -20.63
C HIS A 221 3.81 -15.95 -22.03
N GLY A 222 2.75 -15.26 -22.49
CA GLY A 222 2.15 -15.47 -23.81
C GLY A 222 1.22 -16.70 -23.92
N ARG A 223 1.13 -17.53 -22.89
CA ARG A 223 0.27 -18.72 -22.87
C ARG A 223 -1.01 -18.45 -22.09
N ARG A 224 -2.12 -19.04 -22.53
CA ARG A 224 -3.43 -18.94 -21.87
C ARG A 224 -3.67 -20.15 -20.97
N PHE A 225 -4.34 -19.90 -19.85
CA PHE A 225 -4.71 -20.91 -18.86
C PHE A 225 -6.09 -20.59 -18.29
N ALA A 226 -6.88 -21.60 -17.96
CA ALA A 226 -7.94 -21.40 -16.97
C ALA A 226 -7.29 -20.96 -15.66
N PHE A 227 -7.94 -20.08 -14.88
CA PHE A 227 -7.33 -19.56 -13.65
C PHE A 227 -6.94 -20.69 -12.67
N ALA A 228 -7.75 -21.75 -12.62
CA ALA A 228 -7.45 -22.94 -11.81
C ALA A 228 -6.13 -23.62 -12.20
N ASP A 229 -5.74 -23.57 -13.47
CA ASP A 229 -4.57 -24.27 -14.02
C ASP A 229 -3.36 -23.34 -14.22
N ALA A 230 -3.52 -22.04 -13.91
CA ALA A 230 -2.44 -21.09 -14.05
C ALA A 230 -1.22 -21.52 -13.20
N PRO A 231 0.01 -21.44 -13.73
CA PRO A 231 1.22 -21.85 -13.03
C PRO A 231 1.63 -20.81 -11.98
N LEU A 232 0.79 -20.67 -10.96
CA LEU A 232 1.06 -19.87 -9.78
C LEU A 232 1.87 -20.66 -8.76
N PRO A 233 2.70 -20.04 -7.90
CA PRO A 233 3.54 -20.74 -6.91
C PRO A 233 2.76 -21.66 -5.96
N HIS A 234 1.51 -21.30 -5.64
CA HIS A 234 0.67 -22.07 -4.73
C HIS A 234 -0.61 -22.55 -5.39
N THR A 235 -1.05 -23.73 -5.04
CA THR A 235 -2.33 -24.33 -5.50
C THR A 235 -3.54 -23.66 -4.84
N SER A 236 -3.37 -23.19 -3.59
CA SER A 236 -4.38 -22.43 -2.85
C SER A 236 -3.73 -21.32 -2.04
N TYR A 237 -4.52 -20.32 -1.69
CA TYR A 237 -4.08 -19.13 -0.96
C TYR A 237 -4.91 -18.93 0.31
N THR A 238 -4.26 -18.44 1.35
CA THR A 238 -4.89 -18.11 2.63
C THR A 238 -5.61 -16.77 2.57
N LEU A 239 -5.04 -15.82 1.80
CA LEU A 239 -5.61 -14.50 1.55
C LEU A 239 -5.47 -14.16 0.07
N ILE A 240 -6.57 -13.72 -0.55
CA ILE A 240 -6.57 -13.23 -1.92
C ILE A 240 -7.08 -11.78 -1.92
N LEU A 241 -6.29 -10.87 -2.46
CA LEU A 241 -6.64 -9.45 -2.62
C LEU A 241 -7.03 -9.15 -4.07
N LEU A 242 -8.09 -8.39 -4.24
CA LEU A 242 -8.53 -7.78 -5.50
C LEU A 242 -8.89 -6.31 -5.20
N ILE A 243 -7.86 -5.47 -5.06
CA ILE A 243 -8.02 -4.06 -4.70
C ILE A 243 -8.04 -3.19 -5.94
N ARG A 244 -9.14 -2.50 -6.18
CA ARG A 244 -9.43 -1.76 -7.43
C ARG A 244 -9.37 -2.64 -8.67
N PHE A 245 -9.64 -3.92 -8.47
CA PHE A 245 -9.67 -4.93 -9.51
C PHE A 245 -11.02 -5.67 -9.46
N TRP A 246 -11.80 -5.53 -10.52
CA TRP A 246 -13.11 -6.17 -10.66
C TRP A 246 -13.22 -6.80 -12.04
N HIS A 247 -13.26 -8.12 -12.09
CA HIS A 247 -13.41 -8.87 -13.33
C HIS A 247 -14.28 -10.11 -13.08
N ARG A 248 -15.56 -10.01 -13.42
CA ARG A 248 -16.57 -11.00 -13.05
C ARG A 248 -16.22 -12.44 -13.43
N PRO A 249 -15.84 -12.77 -14.69
CA PRO A 249 -15.50 -14.14 -15.05
C PRO A 249 -14.31 -14.72 -14.25
N LEU A 250 -13.31 -13.90 -13.91
CA LEU A 250 -12.23 -14.33 -13.03
C LEU A 250 -12.73 -14.60 -11.60
N LEU A 251 -13.59 -13.71 -11.08
CA LEU A 251 -14.15 -13.87 -9.73
C LEU A 251 -14.97 -15.17 -9.63
N GLU A 252 -15.68 -15.55 -10.67
CA GLU A 252 -16.41 -16.82 -10.74
C GLU A 252 -15.48 -18.04 -10.64
N ALA A 253 -14.25 -17.95 -11.17
CA ALA A 253 -13.25 -19.00 -11.14
C ALA A 253 -12.38 -19.00 -9.85
N LEU A 254 -12.43 -17.93 -9.07
CA LEU A 254 -11.54 -17.70 -7.91
C LEU A 254 -11.61 -18.82 -6.84
N PRO A 255 -12.77 -19.42 -6.54
CA PRO A 255 -12.87 -20.51 -5.57
C PRO A 255 -11.96 -21.71 -5.83
N ALA A 256 -11.54 -21.94 -7.06
CA ALA A 256 -10.60 -23.02 -7.40
C ALA A 256 -9.20 -22.84 -6.76
N ARG A 257 -8.85 -21.64 -6.33
CA ARG A 257 -7.57 -21.31 -5.68
C ARG A 257 -7.71 -21.06 -4.18
N THR A 258 -8.79 -21.56 -3.58
CA THR A 258 -9.07 -21.36 -2.16
C THR A 258 -9.17 -22.69 -1.40
N ALA A 259 -8.90 -22.64 -0.11
CA ALA A 259 -9.10 -23.73 0.84
C ALA A 259 -10.03 -23.26 1.98
N PRO A 260 -10.58 -24.17 2.81
CA PRO A 260 -11.27 -23.77 4.03
C PRO A 260 -10.40 -22.80 4.86
N GLY A 261 -11.00 -21.72 5.34
CA GLY A 261 -10.29 -20.64 6.05
C GLY A 261 -9.78 -19.50 5.15
N THR A 262 -9.71 -19.70 3.82
CA THR A 262 -9.31 -18.62 2.89
C THR A 262 -10.19 -17.40 3.04
N ARG A 263 -9.57 -16.22 3.12
CA ARG A 263 -10.25 -14.93 2.99
C ARG A 263 -10.01 -14.31 1.61
N VAL A 264 -11.07 -13.80 1.02
CA VAL A 264 -11.04 -13.03 -0.22
C VAL A 264 -11.46 -11.60 0.09
N VAL A 265 -10.63 -10.64 -0.27
CA VAL A 265 -10.83 -9.22 -0.08
C VAL A 265 -11.07 -8.56 -1.42
N LEU A 266 -12.26 -8.05 -1.62
CA LEU A 266 -12.67 -7.30 -2.80
C LEU A 266 -12.80 -5.83 -2.43
N SER A 267 -12.25 -4.93 -3.21
CA SER A 267 -12.52 -3.50 -3.07
C SER A 267 -12.49 -2.83 -4.43
N HIS A 268 -13.63 -2.34 -4.90
CA HIS A 268 -13.71 -1.69 -6.20
C HIS A 268 -14.77 -0.59 -6.21
N PHE A 269 -14.65 0.31 -7.18
CA PHE A 269 -15.57 1.42 -7.36
C PHE A 269 -17.00 0.92 -7.57
N VAL A 270 -17.94 1.58 -6.91
CA VAL A 270 -19.37 1.27 -7.04
C VAL A 270 -20.05 2.20 -8.01
N HIS A 271 -21.24 1.82 -8.45
CA HIS A 271 -22.12 2.71 -9.19
C HIS A 271 -22.45 3.96 -8.34
N THR A 272 -23.09 4.95 -8.87
CA THR A 272 -23.22 6.29 -8.27
C THR A 272 -23.86 6.26 -6.87
N PRO A 273 -23.49 7.20 -5.97
CA PRO A 273 -24.00 7.27 -4.60
C PRO A 273 -25.54 7.40 -4.50
N GLU A 274 -26.20 7.92 -5.52
CA GLU A 274 -27.66 8.08 -5.58
C GLU A 274 -28.41 6.75 -5.56
N GLN A 275 -27.75 5.65 -5.90
CA GLN A 275 -28.33 4.30 -5.95
C GLN A 275 -27.99 3.46 -4.71
N ILE A 276 -27.22 4.02 -3.79
CA ILE A 276 -26.72 3.31 -2.63
C ILE A 276 -27.32 3.99 -1.41
N ASP A 277 -28.03 3.22 -0.59
CA ASP A 277 -28.56 3.67 0.70
C ASP A 277 -27.40 3.80 1.71
N VAL A 278 -26.56 4.82 1.50
CA VAL A 278 -25.37 5.07 2.32
C VAL A 278 -25.74 6.01 3.46
N PRO A 279 -25.27 5.77 4.69
CA PRO A 279 -25.41 6.74 5.77
C PRO A 279 -24.86 8.10 5.33
N ARG A 280 -25.64 9.17 5.43
CA ARG A 280 -25.33 10.54 4.98
C ARG A 280 -24.08 11.17 5.61
N THR A 281 -23.29 10.41 6.35
CA THR A 281 -22.06 10.85 7.01
C THR A 281 -20.83 10.84 6.10
N ALA A 282 -20.87 10.15 4.97
CA ALA A 282 -19.76 10.10 4.01
C ALA A 282 -20.03 11.02 2.83
N THR A 283 -19.14 12.00 2.58
CA THR A 283 -19.20 12.84 1.39
C THR A 283 -18.51 12.13 0.24
N PHE A 284 -19.28 11.62 -0.72
CA PHE A 284 -18.74 11.01 -1.92
C PHE A 284 -18.62 12.02 -3.05
N VAL A 285 -17.58 11.88 -3.86
CA VAL A 285 -17.32 12.71 -5.03
C VAL A 285 -17.85 11.99 -6.26
N ALA A 286 -18.59 12.69 -7.12
CA ALA A 286 -18.99 12.19 -8.43
C ALA A 286 -17.76 11.95 -9.30
N TYR A 287 -17.77 10.89 -10.12
CA TYR A 287 -16.63 10.50 -10.94
C TYR A 287 -17.05 9.77 -12.22
N GLU A 288 -16.23 9.90 -13.26
CA GLU A 288 -16.46 9.28 -14.56
C GLU A 288 -15.65 7.98 -14.77
N SER A 289 -14.46 7.90 -14.17
CA SER A 289 -13.54 6.75 -14.32
C SER A 289 -13.40 5.98 -13.00
N PRO A 290 -13.55 4.64 -13.03
CA PRO A 290 -13.89 3.79 -14.18
C PRO A 290 -15.32 4.02 -14.68
N PRO A 291 -15.62 3.64 -15.96
CA PRO A 291 -16.96 3.79 -16.52
C PRO A 291 -17.98 2.93 -15.75
N PRO A 292 -19.28 3.27 -15.77
CA PRO A 292 -20.31 2.56 -15.01
C PRO A 292 -20.32 1.03 -15.22
N SER A 293 -20.07 0.55 -16.44
CA SER A 293 -20.01 -0.88 -16.75
C SER A 293 -18.86 -1.64 -16.09
N ALA A 294 -17.80 -0.92 -15.65
CA ALA A 294 -16.66 -1.50 -14.97
C ALA A 294 -16.74 -1.36 -13.44
N ARG A 295 -17.88 -0.88 -12.91
CA ARG A 295 -18.10 -0.70 -11.45
C ARG A 295 -18.91 -1.87 -10.89
N ILE A 296 -18.82 -2.09 -9.59
CA ILE A 296 -19.71 -3.01 -8.88
C ILE A 296 -21.13 -2.46 -8.96
N GLN A 297 -22.06 -3.27 -9.45
CA GLN A 297 -23.49 -2.92 -9.50
C GLN A 297 -24.20 -3.42 -8.23
N PRO A 298 -25.35 -2.84 -7.86
CA PRO A 298 -26.18 -3.36 -6.79
C PRO A 298 -26.50 -4.85 -7.01
N GLY A 299 -26.25 -5.69 -5.97
CA GLY A 299 -26.49 -7.13 -6.03
C GLY A 299 -25.38 -7.98 -6.68
N ASP A 300 -24.35 -7.38 -7.27
CA ASP A 300 -23.23 -8.14 -7.86
C ASP A 300 -22.51 -9.02 -6.84
N VAL A 301 -22.25 -8.50 -5.63
CA VAL A 301 -21.59 -9.24 -4.55
C VAL A 301 -22.49 -10.40 -4.07
N ASP A 302 -23.79 -10.17 -3.90
CA ASP A 302 -24.73 -11.22 -3.49
C ASP A 302 -24.83 -12.31 -4.55
N THR A 303 -24.86 -11.93 -5.82
CA THR A 303 -24.89 -12.87 -6.95
C THR A 303 -23.63 -13.74 -6.97
N LEU A 304 -22.44 -13.11 -6.75
CA LEU A 304 -21.16 -13.81 -6.68
C LEU A 304 -21.13 -14.79 -5.50
N LEU A 305 -21.57 -14.33 -4.33
CA LEU A 305 -21.62 -15.16 -3.13
C LEU A 305 -22.59 -16.33 -3.29
N ALA A 306 -23.75 -16.11 -3.88
CA ALA A 306 -24.72 -17.16 -4.19
C ALA A 306 -24.13 -18.21 -5.16
N LEU A 307 -23.34 -17.77 -6.15
CA LEU A 307 -22.65 -18.67 -7.08
C LEU A 307 -21.62 -19.54 -6.35
N TRP A 308 -20.78 -18.94 -5.52
CA TRP A 308 -19.75 -19.66 -4.75
C TRP A 308 -20.37 -20.64 -3.77
N ASN A 309 -21.49 -20.30 -3.15
CA ASN A 309 -22.21 -21.14 -2.20
C ASN A 309 -22.91 -22.37 -2.85
N LYS A 310 -22.94 -22.49 -4.18
CA LYS A 310 -23.44 -23.72 -4.82
C LYS A 310 -22.55 -24.94 -4.58
N HIS A 311 -21.26 -24.72 -4.38
CA HIS A 311 -20.27 -25.78 -4.30
C HIS A 311 -19.40 -25.72 -3.03
N GLN A 312 -19.37 -24.60 -2.35
CA GLN A 312 -18.54 -24.32 -1.18
C GLN A 312 -19.36 -23.50 -0.19
N CYS A 313 -18.93 -23.42 1.06
CA CYS A 313 -19.62 -22.62 2.07
C CYS A 313 -18.84 -21.32 2.30
N TRP A 314 -19.40 -20.20 1.89
CA TRP A 314 -18.85 -18.86 2.05
C TRP A 314 -19.74 -17.98 2.89
N HIS A 315 -19.17 -17.09 3.69
CA HIS A 315 -19.90 -16.05 4.39
C HIS A 315 -19.19 -14.70 4.28
N THR A 316 -19.95 -13.64 4.45
CA THR A 316 -19.46 -12.27 4.48
C THR A 316 -19.01 -11.90 5.88
N ILE A 317 -17.75 -11.48 6.04
CA ILE A 317 -17.20 -10.96 7.29
C ILE A 317 -17.40 -9.45 7.38
N ASP A 318 -17.12 -8.74 6.28
CA ASP A 318 -17.25 -7.28 6.18
C ASP A 318 -17.82 -6.92 4.81
N ASN A 319 -18.72 -5.95 4.77
CA ASN A 319 -19.26 -5.39 3.53
C ASN A 319 -19.67 -3.94 3.80
N ARG A 320 -18.96 -3.00 3.23
CA ARG A 320 -19.25 -1.59 3.41
C ARG A 320 -18.86 -0.76 2.20
N ILE A 321 -19.50 0.39 2.08
CA ILE A 321 -19.13 1.41 1.11
C ILE A 321 -18.37 2.51 1.86
N GLU A 322 -17.20 2.83 1.35
CA GLU A 322 -16.28 3.79 1.95
C GLU A 322 -15.60 4.63 0.89
N PRO A 323 -15.22 5.88 1.18
CA PRO A 323 -14.47 6.69 0.24
C PRO A 323 -13.01 6.23 0.15
N VAL A 324 -12.44 6.26 -1.06
CA VAL A 324 -10.99 6.27 -1.23
C VAL A 324 -10.44 7.68 -1.04
N GLU A 325 -9.12 7.87 -1.17
CA GLU A 325 -8.43 9.13 -0.83
C GLU A 325 -8.95 10.36 -1.57
N ASP A 326 -9.46 10.18 -2.79
CA ASP A 326 -10.02 11.25 -3.62
C ASP A 326 -11.54 11.41 -3.46
N GLY A 327 -12.13 10.72 -2.49
CA GLY A 327 -13.55 10.79 -2.17
C GLY A 327 -14.46 9.90 -3.04
N ARG A 328 -13.91 9.17 -4.02
CA ARG A 328 -14.71 8.24 -4.82
C ARG A 328 -15.14 7.03 -3.98
N PRO A 329 -16.39 6.57 -4.07
CA PRO A 329 -16.88 5.45 -3.29
C PRO A 329 -16.37 4.12 -3.84
N VAL A 330 -15.94 3.24 -2.93
CA VAL A 330 -15.67 1.83 -3.21
C VAL A 330 -16.53 0.95 -2.31
N GLN A 331 -16.94 -0.20 -2.81
CA GLN A 331 -17.47 -1.27 -1.97
C GLN A 331 -16.31 -2.18 -1.59
N SER A 332 -16.08 -2.32 -0.31
CA SER A 332 -15.08 -3.19 0.27
C SER A 332 -15.77 -4.37 0.94
N VAL A 333 -15.42 -5.57 0.51
CA VAL A 333 -16.04 -6.82 0.98
C VAL A 333 -14.97 -7.80 1.39
N VAL A 334 -15.18 -8.46 2.52
CA VAL A 334 -14.35 -9.58 2.99
C VAL A 334 -15.21 -10.82 3.07
N LEU A 335 -14.89 -11.81 2.26
CA LEU A 335 -15.55 -13.11 2.24
C LEU A 335 -14.61 -14.17 2.82
N GLN A 336 -15.15 -15.12 3.58
CA GLN A 336 -14.38 -16.25 4.10
C GLN A 336 -15.02 -17.57 3.68
N ARG A 337 -14.18 -18.50 3.20
CA ARG A 337 -14.56 -19.87 2.94
C ARG A 337 -14.56 -20.67 4.24
N LEU A 338 -15.69 -21.29 4.60
CA LEU A 338 -15.82 -22.10 5.82
C LEU A 338 -15.46 -23.58 5.58
N ARG A 339 -15.83 -24.12 4.43
CA ARG A 339 -15.61 -25.52 4.01
C ARG A 339 -15.80 -25.66 2.49
#